data_60f18b8c90a85062f343b275c351e88f
#
_entry.id   60f18b8c90a85062f343b275c351e88f
#
_cell.length_a   1.000
_cell.length_b   1.000
_cell.length_c   1.000
_cell.angle_alpha   90.00
_cell.angle_beta   90.00
_cell.angle_gamma   90.00
#
_symmetry.space_group_name_H-M   'P 1'
#
loop_
_entity.id
_entity.type
_entity.pdbx_description
1 polymer ?
#
loop_
_entity_poly.entity_id
_entity_poly.type
_entity_poly.pdbx_seq_one_letter_code
_entity_poly.pdbx_strand_id
1 'polypeptide(L)'
;WLFVLFAFPLLGSVVYFFAVYLPQSRLERGALQAVSAAMKAIDPTREVREARAALDEAPTAQNQMRLAAALLESGDAQAAAEQYQACLQGPFASDPDIRLGAARALVACQRHADALRHLEPLRAERPDFQPEAVSLLRARSLAGDSRAAEARAEFESAQERFGTYESKAEYAIWALAIGDADTASRLVNEADRIASKWNALTRDLNAPVARRLAAARAIAKRPG
;
A
#
# COMPACT_ATOMS: atom_id res chain seq x y z
N TRP A 1 -3.99 -15.28 58.32
CA TRP A 1 -3.85 -14.38 57.19
C TRP A 1 -2.45 -14.39 56.59
N LEU A 2 -1.38 -14.45 57.41
CA LEU A 2 0.03 -14.49 56.92
C LEU A 2 0.35 -15.75 56.11
N PHE A 3 -0.30 -16.89 56.39
CA PHE A 3 -0.09 -18.13 55.64
C PHE A 3 -0.64 -18.11 54.22
N VAL A 4 -1.68 -17.34 53.96
CA VAL A 4 -2.24 -17.14 52.61
C VAL A 4 -1.27 -16.34 51.72
N LEU A 5 -0.58 -15.37 52.32
CA LEU A 5 0.42 -14.54 51.60
C LEU A 5 1.68 -15.33 51.21
N PHE A 6 2.04 -16.37 52.00
CA PHE A 6 3.22 -17.22 51.73
C PHE A 6 2.91 -18.38 50.78
N ALA A 7 1.66 -18.80 50.71
CA ALA A 7 1.22 -19.92 49.84
C ALA A 7 1.01 -19.49 48.38
N PHE A 8 0.96 -18.16 48.05
CA PHE A 8 0.59 -17.65 46.75
C PHE A 8 1.61 -16.74 46.00
N PRO A 9 2.93 -16.78 46.25
CA PRO A 9 3.86 -15.99 45.41
C PRO A 9 3.88 -16.50 43.97
N LEU A 10 3.63 -17.79 43.74
CA LEU A 10 3.52 -18.40 42.43
C LEU A 10 2.23 -18.00 41.69
N LEU A 11 1.08 -17.92 42.39
CA LEU A 11 -0.19 -17.55 41.78
C LEU A 11 -0.22 -16.05 41.40
N GLY A 12 0.32 -15.19 42.28
CA GLY A 12 0.48 -13.77 41.97
C GLY A 12 1.43 -13.53 40.75
N SER A 13 2.51 -14.30 40.69
CA SER A 13 3.46 -14.26 39.55
C SER A 13 2.81 -14.80 38.26
N VAL A 14 2.02 -15.84 38.34
CA VAL A 14 1.28 -16.40 37.19
C VAL A 14 0.20 -15.43 36.72
N VAL A 15 -0.60 -14.88 37.66
CA VAL A 15 -1.63 -13.87 37.32
C VAL A 15 -0.98 -12.60 36.73
N TYR A 16 0.15 -12.12 37.29
CA TYR A 16 0.88 -10.99 36.77
C TYR A 16 1.45 -11.29 35.38
N PHE A 17 1.99 -12.49 35.17
CA PHE A 17 2.49 -12.93 33.87
C PHE A 17 1.37 -12.94 32.81
N PHE A 18 0.21 -13.48 33.14
CA PHE A 18 -0.93 -13.56 32.24
C PHE A 18 -1.66 -12.21 32.07
N ALA A 19 -1.75 -11.38 33.12
CA ALA A 19 -2.50 -10.12 33.05
C ALA A 19 -1.67 -8.92 32.58
N VAL A 20 -0.35 -8.93 32.79
CA VAL A 20 0.51 -7.77 32.53
C VAL A 20 1.58 -8.07 31.46
N TYR A 21 2.19 -9.26 31.50
CA TYR A 21 3.29 -9.58 30.58
C TYR A 21 2.81 -10.18 29.26
N LEU A 22 1.79 -11.04 29.28
CA LEU A 22 1.23 -11.59 28.05
C LEU A 22 0.55 -10.55 27.16
N PRO A 23 -0.28 -9.60 27.69
CA PRO A 23 -0.90 -8.58 26.85
C PRO A 23 0.08 -7.64 26.14
N GLN A 24 1.32 -7.56 26.65
CA GLN A 24 2.39 -6.77 26.03
C GLN A 24 3.32 -7.61 25.14
N SER A 25 3.10 -8.90 25.05
CA SER A 25 3.96 -9.78 24.28
C SER A 25 3.69 -9.64 22.77
N ARG A 26 4.77 -9.75 21.97
CA ARG A 26 4.71 -9.73 20.51
C ARG A 26 3.80 -10.82 19.91
N LEU A 27 3.48 -11.85 20.68
CA LEU A 27 2.61 -12.96 20.31
C LEU A 27 1.14 -12.53 20.15
N GLU A 28 0.61 -11.65 21.00
CA GLU A 28 -0.77 -11.15 20.85
C GLU A 28 -0.93 -10.23 19.64
N ARG A 29 0.06 -9.37 19.38
CA ARG A 29 0.02 -8.52 18.19
C ARG A 29 0.06 -9.35 16.91
N GLY A 30 0.86 -10.41 16.88
CA GLY A 30 0.89 -11.36 15.77
C GLY A 30 -0.41 -12.15 15.62
N ALA A 31 -1.01 -12.59 16.74
CA ALA A 31 -2.28 -13.29 16.74
C ALA A 31 -3.45 -12.38 16.32
N LEU A 32 -3.51 -11.15 16.83
CA LEU A 32 -4.52 -10.16 16.43
C LEU A 32 -4.37 -9.75 14.94
N GLN A 33 -3.15 -9.61 14.45
CA GLN A 33 -2.89 -9.36 13.03
C GLN A 33 -3.28 -10.56 12.16
N ALA A 34 -2.98 -11.77 12.58
CA ALA A 34 -3.39 -12.98 11.87
C ALA A 34 -4.92 -13.16 11.87
N VAL A 35 -5.58 -12.88 13.00
CA VAL A 35 -7.05 -12.90 13.11
C VAL A 35 -7.66 -11.79 12.24
N SER A 36 -7.13 -10.57 12.26
CA SER A 36 -7.63 -9.48 11.42
C SER A 36 -7.42 -9.76 9.93
N ALA A 37 -6.26 -10.32 9.55
CA ALA A 37 -6.00 -10.75 8.17
C ALA A 37 -6.92 -11.90 7.73
N ALA A 38 -7.20 -12.86 8.62
CA ALA A 38 -8.15 -13.94 8.37
C ALA A 38 -9.59 -13.41 8.25
N MET A 39 -9.99 -12.48 9.12
CA MET A 39 -11.31 -11.83 9.03
C MET A 39 -11.45 -10.98 7.76
N LYS A 40 -10.40 -10.26 7.35
CA LYS A 40 -10.37 -9.52 6.09
C LYS A 40 -10.46 -10.45 4.86
N ALA A 41 -9.89 -11.66 4.95
CA ALA A 41 -10.00 -12.68 3.90
C ALA A 41 -11.41 -13.32 3.83
N ILE A 42 -12.15 -13.35 4.96
CA ILE A 42 -13.51 -13.91 5.04
C ILE A 42 -14.56 -12.90 4.56
N ASP A 43 -14.38 -11.62 4.87
CA ASP A 43 -15.30 -10.56 4.45
C ASP A 43 -14.55 -9.29 4.02
N PRO A 44 -14.11 -9.23 2.75
CA PRO A 44 -13.41 -8.08 2.21
C PRO A 44 -14.26 -6.81 2.15
N THR A 45 -15.59 -6.94 2.25
CA THR A 45 -16.52 -5.80 2.18
C THR A 45 -16.87 -5.21 3.54
N ARG A 46 -16.41 -5.84 4.63
CA ARG A 46 -16.70 -5.39 5.99
C ARG A 46 -16.21 -3.96 6.22
N GLU A 47 -14.96 -3.65 5.85
CA GLU A 47 -14.39 -2.31 6.02
C GLU A 47 -15.17 -1.26 5.20
N VAL A 48 -15.63 -1.62 4.00
CA VAL A 48 -16.48 -0.74 3.17
C VAL A 48 -17.80 -0.43 3.87
N ARG A 49 -18.46 -1.46 4.47
CA ARG A 49 -19.71 -1.25 5.21
C ARG A 49 -19.53 -0.38 6.44
N GLU A 50 -18.47 -0.65 7.22
CA GLU A 50 -18.14 0.14 8.43
C GLU A 50 -17.78 1.59 8.06
N ALA A 51 -16.97 1.79 7.03
CA ALA A 51 -16.60 3.12 6.56
C ALA A 51 -17.81 3.90 6.00
N ARG A 52 -18.74 3.21 5.32
CA ARG A 52 -19.98 3.81 4.82
C ARG A 52 -20.87 4.24 5.98
N ALA A 53 -21.08 3.36 6.97
CA ALA A 53 -21.87 3.70 8.16
C ALA A 53 -21.28 4.90 8.91
N ALA A 54 -19.95 4.96 9.06
CA ALA A 54 -19.27 6.10 9.68
C ALA A 54 -19.46 7.41 8.88
N LEU A 55 -19.46 7.34 7.55
CA LEU A 55 -19.74 8.49 6.69
C LEU A 55 -21.19 8.95 6.80
N ASP A 56 -22.15 8.00 6.87
CA ASP A 56 -23.56 8.31 7.02
C ASP A 56 -23.86 8.95 8.39
N GLU A 57 -23.17 8.50 9.45
CA GLU A 57 -23.29 9.08 10.79
C GLU A 57 -22.65 10.48 10.88
N ALA A 58 -21.46 10.63 10.29
CA ALA A 58 -20.70 11.88 10.31
C ALA A 58 -20.06 12.14 8.93
N PRO A 59 -20.66 12.99 8.07
CA PRO A 59 -20.18 13.27 6.72
C PRO A 59 -18.97 14.19 6.74
N THR A 60 -17.82 13.69 7.21
CA THR A 60 -16.54 14.37 7.24
C THR A 60 -15.64 13.95 6.10
N ALA A 61 -14.70 14.81 5.68
CA ALA A 61 -13.70 14.46 4.69
C ALA A 61 -12.86 13.23 5.11
N GLN A 62 -12.58 13.06 6.39
CA GLN A 62 -11.84 11.92 6.92
C GLN A 62 -12.63 10.61 6.74
N ASN A 63 -13.92 10.58 7.05
CA ASN A 63 -14.76 9.40 6.85
C ASN A 63 -14.95 9.11 5.36
N GLN A 64 -15.03 10.14 4.53
CA GLN A 64 -15.11 10.00 3.09
C GLN A 64 -13.81 9.41 2.51
N MET A 65 -12.64 9.89 2.96
CA MET A 65 -11.34 9.30 2.61
C MET A 65 -11.21 7.84 3.07
N ARG A 66 -11.69 7.52 4.29
CA ARG A 66 -11.71 6.15 4.80
C ARG A 66 -12.55 5.24 3.90
N LEU A 67 -13.74 5.70 3.50
CA LEU A 67 -14.58 4.95 2.57
C LEU A 67 -13.89 4.77 1.21
N ALA A 68 -13.29 5.82 0.66
CA ALA A 68 -12.56 5.76 -0.60
C ALA A 68 -11.40 4.75 -0.54
N ALA A 69 -10.63 4.74 0.54
CA ALA A 69 -9.54 3.79 0.75
C ALA A 69 -10.05 2.35 0.85
N ALA A 70 -11.13 2.12 1.61
CA ALA A 70 -11.76 0.81 1.75
C ALA A 70 -12.31 0.27 0.42
N LEU A 71 -12.91 1.13 -0.39
CA LEU A 71 -13.39 0.79 -1.74
C LEU A 71 -12.21 0.41 -2.65
N LEU A 72 -11.13 1.17 -2.62
CA LEU A 72 -9.93 0.85 -3.41
C LEU A 72 -9.32 -0.50 -3.01
N GLU A 73 -9.23 -0.77 -1.71
CA GLU A 73 -8.73 -2.05 -1.19
C GLU A 73 -9.63 -3.24 -1.52
N SER A 74 -10.95 -3.03 -1.59
CA SER A 74 -11.91 -4.07 -1.99
C SER A 74 -11.97 -4.31 -3.50
N GLY A 75 -11.27 -3.48 -4.29
CA GLY A 75 -11.20 -3.58 -5.74
C GLY A 75 -12.21 -2.71 -6.49
N ASP A 76 -13.08 -1.97 -5.80
CA ASP A 76 -14.00 -1.01 -6.41
C ASP A 76 -13.31 0.33 -6.66
N ALA A 77 -12.38 0.32 -7.60
CA ALA A 77 -11.56 1.47 -7.92
C ALA A 77 -12.35 2.65 -8.45
N GLN A 78 -13.45 2.39 -9.18
CA GLN A 78 -14.31 3.43 -9.74
C GLN A 78 -15.01 4.20 -8.61
N ALA A 79 -15.68 3.50 -7.70
CA ALA A 79 -16.32 4.13 -6.56
C ALA A 79 -15.32 4.84 -5.66
N ALA A 80 -14.10 4.28 -5.48
CA ALA A 80 -13.03 4.94 -4.74
C ALA A 80 -12.63 6.28 -5.39
N ALA A 81 -12.45 6.32 -6.71
CA ALA A 81 -12.11 7.53 -7.44
C ALA A 81 -13.18 8.61 -7.28
N GLU A 82 -14.46 8.23 -7.35
CA GLU A 82 -15.58 9.15 -7.14
C GLU A 82 -15.58 9.76 -5.73
N GLN A 83 -15.36 8.93 -4.69
CA GLN A 83 -15.27 9.42 -3.31
C GLN A 83 -14.10 10.39 -3.11
N TYR A 84 -12.91 10.07 -3.63
CA TYR A 84 -11.76 10.97 -3.54
C TYR A 84 -12.01 12.27 -4.31
N GLN A 85 -12.59 12.20 -5.52
CA GLN A 85 -12.92 13.39 -6.31
C GLN A 85 -13.93 14.30 -5.61
N ALA A 86 -14.91 13.74 -4.92
CA ALA A 86 -15.86 14.51 -4.11
C ALA A 86 -15.15 15.25 -2.97
N CYS A 87 -14.17 14.65 -2.29
CA CYS A 87 -13.34 15.34 -1.29
C CYS A 87 -12.57 16.53 -1.89
N LEU A 88 -12.08 16.40 -3.11
CA LEU A 88 -11.30 17.44 -3.80
C LEU A 88 -12.13 18.63 -4.29
N GLN A 89 -13.46 18.55 -4.28
CA GLN A 89 -14.35 19.67 -4.62
C GLN A 89 -14.56 20.68 -3.47
N GLY A 90 -14.07 20.38 -2.26
CA GLY A 90 -14.25 21.17 -1.06
C GLY A 90 -12.99 21.92 -0.62
N PRO A 91 -12.92 22.31 0.64
CA PRO A 91 -11.78 23.03 1.22
C PRO A 91 -10.49 22.21 1.25
N PHE A 92 -10.57 20.91 0.97
CA PHE A 92 -9.44 19.96 0.94
C PHE A 92 -8.89 19.71 -0.48
N ALA A 93 -9.22 20.57 -1.46
CA ALA A 93 -8.80 20.43 -2.85
C ALA A 93 -7.27 20.32 -3.05
N SER A 94 -6.47 20.87 -2.13
CA SER A 94 -5.01 20.82 -2.14
C SER A 94 -4.41 19.80 -1.15
N ASP A 95 -5.26 19.02 -0.45
CA ASP A 95 -4.77 18.04 0.51
C ASP A 95 -3.94 16.94 -0.18
N PRO A 96 -2.68 16.72 0.24
CA PRO A 96 -1.76 15.81 -0.44
C PRO A 96 -2.17 14.35 -0.32
N ASP A 97 -2.77 13.93 0.80
CA ASP A 97 -3.23 12.56 1.00
C ASP A 97 -4.43 12.24 0.10
N ILE A 98 -5.36 13.20 -0.04
CA ILE A 98 -6.52 13.06 -0.91
C ILE A 98 -6.09 13.03 -2.38
N ARG A 99 -5.19 13.92 -2.81
CA ARG A 99 -4.66 13.92 -4.18
C ARG A 99 -3.95 12.62 -4.52
N LEU A 100 -3.11 12.09 -3.62
CA LEU A 100 -2.43 10.82 -3.84
C LEU A 100 -3.40 9.64 -3.85
N GLY A 101 -4.40 9.63 -2.96
CA GLY A 101 -5.46 8.62 -2.94
C GLY A 101 -6.28 8.63 -4.21
N ALA A 102 -6.69 9.82 -4.69
CA ALA A 102 -7.40 9.98 -5.97
C ALA A 102 -6.56 9.45 -7.14
N ALA A 103 -5.28 9.80 -7.20
CA ALA A 103 -4.39 9.32 -8.26
C ALA A 103 -4.25 7.80 -8.24
N ARG A 104 -4.13 7.17 -7.06
CA ARG A 104 -4.09 5.69 -6.92
C ARG A 104 -5.37 5.04 -7.46
N ALA A 105 -6.52 5.57 -7.09
CA ALA A 105 -7.82 5.07 -7.56
C ALA A 105 -7.98 5.24 -9.08
N LEU A 106 -7.58 6.40 -9.62
CA LEU A 106 -7.63 6.69 -11.05
C LEU A 106 -6.71 5.76 -11.86
N VAL A 107 -5.49 5.47 -11.37
CA VAL A 107 -4.60 4.48 -12.00
C VAL A 107 -5.23 3.08 -11.98
N ALA A 108 -5.88 2.70 -10.89
CA ALA A 108 -6.58 1.42 -10.81
C ALA A 108 -7.78 1.33 -11.78
N CYS A 109 -8.40 2.48 -12.10
CA CYS A 109 -9.43 2.62 -13.13
C CYS A 109 -8.87 2.78 -14.56
N GLN A 110 -7.57 2.69 -14.79
CA GLN A 110 -6.90 2.95 -16.08
C GLN A 110 -7.08 4.40 -16.58
N ARG A 111 -7.46 5.33 -15.70
CA ARG A 111 -7.62 6.76 -16.01
C ARG A 111 -6.30 7.51 -15.78
N HIS A 112 -5.30 7.15 -16.54
CA HIS A 112 -3.91 7.57 -16.32
C HIS A 112 -3.70 9.08 -16.51
N ALA A 113 -4.29 9.67 -17.55
CA ALA A 113 -4.22 11.12 -17.77
C ALA A 113 -4.85 11.92 -16.62
N ASP A 114 -5.95 11.42 -16.05
CA ASP A 114 -6.57 12.08 -14.89
C ASP A 114 -5.71 11.95 -13.63
N ALA A 115 -5.06 10.81 -13.43
CA ALA A 115 -4.12 10.63 -12.32
C ALA A 115 -2.96 11.64 -12.38
N LEU A 116 -2.39 11.89 -13.57
CA LEU A 116 -1.33 12.89 -13.76
C LEU A 116 -1.78 14.30 -13.37
N ARG A 117 -3.04 14.67 -13.61
CA ARG A 117 -3.57 15.98 -13.17
C ARG A 117 -3.52 16.21 -11.66
N HIS A 118 -3.53 15.14 -10.87
CA HIS A 118 -3.37 15.22 -9.42
C HIS A 118 -1.90 15.10 -8.99
N LEU A 119 -1.10 14.29 -9.68
CA LEU A 119 0.29 14.03 -9.32
C LEU A 119 1.23 15.19 -9.66
N GLU A 120 1.03 15.87 -10.80
CA GLU A 120 1.89 16.99 -11.21
C GLU A 120 1.85 18.17 -10.22
N PRO A 121 0.66 18.68 -9.82
CA PRO A 121 0.59 19.71 -8.79
C PRO A 121 1.10 19.23 -7.44
N LEU A 122 0.79 17.98 -7.04
CA LEU A 122 1.25 17.40 -5.78
C LEU A 122 2.78 17.40 -5.70
N ARG A 123 3.45 16.95 -6.75
CA ARG A 123 4.92 16.93 -6.83
C ARG A 123 5.52 18.34 -6.79
N ALA A 124 4.92 19.31 -7.46
CA ALA A 124 5.40 20.70 -7.52
C ALA A 124 5.22 21.43 -6.19
N GLU A 125 4.05 21.29 -5.55
CA GLU A 125 3.69 21.99 -4.32
C GLU A 125 4.27 21.33 -3.06
N ARG A 126 4.39 20.00 -3.06
CA ARG A 126 4.82 19.20 -1.90
C ARG A 126 5.88 18.15 -2.29
N PRO A 127 7.08 18.58 -2.71
CA PRO A 127 8.12 17.67 -3.22
C PRO A 127 8.62 16.63 -2.20
N ASP A 128 8.44 16.91 -0.89
CA ASP A 128 8.84 16.01 0.20
C ASP A 128 7.72 15.06 0.66
N PHE A 129 6.50 15.21 0.13
CA PHE A 129 5.38 14.37 0.50
C PHE A 129 5.45 13.04 -0.25
N GLN A 130 5.71 11.95 0.47
CA GLN A 130 5.79 10.59 -0.05
C GLN A 130 6.49 10.51 -1.43
N PRO A 131 7.71 11.05 -1.58
CA PRO A 131 8.31 11.33 -2.89
C PRO A 131 8.48 10.08 -3.76
N GLU A 132 8.79 8.93 -3.15
CA GLU A 132 8.90 7.67 -3.88
C GLU A 132 7.54 7.20 -4.42
N ALA A 133 6.52 7.19 -3.57
CA ALA A 133 5.18 6.77 -3.96
C ALA A 133 4.61 7.67 -5.09
N VAL A 134 4.82 8.99 -5.00
CA VAL A 134 4.41 9.95 -6.03
C VAL A 134 5.16 9.69 -7.33
N SER A 135 6.49 9.52 -7.30
CA SER A 135 7.31 9.25 -8.50
C SER A 135 6.90 7.94 -9.18
N LEU A 136 6.74 6.86 -8.42
CA LEU A 136 6.37 5.56 -8.99
C LEU A 136 4.94 5.55 -9.55
N LEU A 137 4.01 6.22 -8.88
CA LEU A 137 2.65 6.33 -9.38
C LEU A 137 2.58 7.20 -10.66
N ARG A 138 3.40 8.26 -10.71
CA ARG A 138 3.55 9.09 -11.90
C ARG A 138 4.15 8.30 -13.07
N ALA A 139 5.21 7.53 -12.84
CA ALA A 139 5.82 6.68 -13.85
C ALA A 139 4.81 5.68 -14.44
N ARG A 140 4.02 5.03 -13.57
CA ARG A 140 2.93 4.13 -13.99
C ARG A 140 1.85 4.85 -14.78
N SER A 141 1.50 6.07 -14.37
CA SER A 141 0.50 6.88 -15.07
C SER A 141 1.00 7.30 -16.45
N LEU A 142 2.26 7.71 -16.57
CA LEU A 142 2.88 8.03 -17.87
C LEU A 142 2.92 6.81 -18.79
N ALA A 143 3.27 5.65 -18.26
CA ALA A 143 3.28 4.40 -19.01
C ALA A 143 1.88 4.05 -19.56
N GLY A 144 0.86 4.15 -18.72
CA GLY A 144 -0.53 3.89 -19.13
C GLY A 144 -1.12 4.96 -20.03
N ASP A 145 -0.59 6.19 -20.01
CA ASP A 145 -0.95 7.29 -20.92
C ASP A 145 -0.15 7.26 -22.25
N SER A 146 0.51 6.14 -22.53
CA SER A 146 1.32 5.92 -23.75
C SER A 146 2.54 6.85 -23.89
N ARG A 147 3.01 7.48 -22.82
CA ARG A 147 4.18 8.36 -22.75
C ARG A 147 5.41 7.57 -22.32
N ALA A 148 5.76 6.54 -23.08
CA ALA A 148 6.76 5.54 -22.70
C ALA A 148 8.16 6.12 -22.43
N ALA A 149 8.60 7.13 -23.18
CA ALA A 149 9.90 7.77 -22.96
C ALA A 149 9.97 8.50 -21.61
N GLU A 150 8.89 9.21 -21.25
CA GLU A 150 8.80 9.92 -19.97
C GLU A 150 8.63 8.96 -18.79
N ALA A 151 7.87 7.87 -19.01
CA ALA A 151 7.74 6.81 -18.02
C ALA A 151 9.11 6.18 -17.70
N ARG A 152 9.91 5.87 -18.74
CA ARG A 152 11.28 5.35 -18.58
C ARG A 152 12.14 6.30 -17.74
N ALA A 153 12.20 7.56 -18.12
CA ALA A 153 12.99 8.56 -17.42
C ALA A 153 12.58 8.71 -15.95
N GLU A 154 11.27 8.64 -15.67
CA GLU A 154 10.77 8.72 -14.29
C GLU A 154 11.09 7.46 -13.48
N PHE A 155 10.99 6.25 -14.06
CA PHE A 155 11.40 5.01 -13.39
C PHE A 155 12.90 4.98 -13.10
N GLU A 156 13.74 5.42 -14.05
CA GLU A 156 15.20 5.52 -13.89
C GLU A 156 15.53 6.49 -12.75
N SER A 157 14.96 7.69 -12.77
CA SER A 157 15.15 8.68 -11.72
C SER A 157 14.69 8.17 -10.34
N ALA A 158 13.55 7.50 -10.27
CA ALA A 158 13.05 6.92 -9.02
C ALA A 158 13.99 5.81 -8.51
N GLN A 159 14.46 4.93 -9.38
CA GLN A 159 15.39 3.87 -9.03
C GLN A 159 16.75 4.40 -8.56
N GLU A 160 17.27 5.45 -9.21
CA GLU A 160 18.54 6.11 -8.81
C GLU A 160 18.40 6.83 -7.45
N ARG A 161 17.31 7.55 -7.27
CA ARG A 161 17.09 8.37 -6.08
C ARG A 161 16.79 7.55 -4.83
N PHE A 162 15.95 6.52 -4.96
CA PHE A 162 15.45 5.75 -3.81
C PHE A 162 16.14 4.41 -3.64
N GLY A 163 16.43 3.70 -4.73
CA GLY A 163 17.16 2.43 -4.70
C GLY A 163 16.49 1.30 -3.91
N THR A 164 15.21 1.46 -3.57
CA THR A 164 14.43 0.51 -2.75
C THR A 164 14.02 -0.73 -3.55
N TYR A 165 13.49 -1.72 -2.84
CA TYR A 165 12.83 -2.85 -3.50
C TYR A 165 11.66 -2.40 -4.37
N GLU A 166 10.85 -1.47 -3.87
CA GLU A 166 9.64 -1.01 -4.57
C GLU A 166 10.00 -0.30 -5.88
N SER A 167 10.97 0.63 -5.87
CA SER A 167 11.40 1.33 -7.09
C SER A 167 11.95 0.36 -8.14
N LYS A 168 12.74 -0.64 -7.73
CA LYS A 168 13.28 -1.65 -8.64
C LYS A 168 12.20 -2.59 -9.19
N ALA A 169 11.29 -3.04 -8.33
CA ALA A 169 10.22 -3.93 -8.71
C ALA A 169 9.22 -3.28 -9.66
N GLU A 170 8.82 -2.03 -9.41
CA GLU A 170 7.91 -1.28 -10.29
C GLU A 170 8.52 -1.05 -11.67
N TYR A 171 9.79 -0.65 -11.72
CA TYR A 171 10.49 -0.50 -13.01
C TYR A 171 10.65 -1.84 -13.73
N ALA A 172 10.97 -2.92 -13.00
CA ALA A 172 11.05 -4.27 -13.60
C ALA A 172 9.70 -4.73 -14.16
N ILE A 173 8.59 -4.49 -13.47
CA ILE A 173 7.23 -4.81 -13.95
C ILE A 173 6.97 -4.10 -15.29
N TRP A 174 7.27 -2.83 -15.37
CA TRP A 174 7.09 -2.07 -16.62
C TRP A 174 8.04 -2.55 -17.73
N ALA A 175 9.32 -2.79 -17.44
CA ALA A 175 10.29 -3.30 -18.41
C ALA A 175 9.86 -4.67 -18.96
N LEU A 176 9.34 -5.57 -18.11
CA LEU A 176 8.75 -6.84 -18.54
C LEU A 176 7.56 -6.64 -19.48
N ALA A 177 6.70 -5.68 -19.17
CA ALA A 177 5.50 -5.41 -19.98
C ALA A 177 5.83 -4.87 -21.38
N ILE A 178 6.91 -4.10 -21.53
CA ILE A 178 7.33 -3.57 -22.83
C ILE A 178 8.35 -4.46 -23.56
N GLY A 179 8.75 -5.61 -22.99
CA GLY A 179 9.71 -6.54 -23.57
C GLY A 179 11.18 -6.11 -23.47
N ASP A 180 11.53 -5.15 -22.60
CA ASP A 180 12.91 -4.76 -22.31
C ASP A 180 13.56 -5.80 -21.37
N ALA A 181 14.02 -6.90 -21.97
CA ALA A 181 14.54 -8.07 -21.26
C ALA A 181 15.80 -7.77 -20.45
N ASP A 182 16.68 -6.91 -20.94
CA ASP A 182 17.95 -6.59 -20.27
C ASP A 182 17.69 -5.79 -18.98
N THR A 183 16.92 -4.72 -19.08
CA THR A 183 16.51 -3.90 -17.93
C THR A 183 15.74 -4.75 -16.93
N ALA A 184 14.77 -5.53 -17.40
CA ALA A 184 13.96 -6.40 -16.54
C ALA A 184 14.82 -7.43 -15.77
N SER A 185 15.71 -8.13 -16.44
CA SER A 185 16.58 -9.14 -15.81
C SER A 185 17.49 -8.53 -14.76
N ARG A 186 18.11 -7.40 -15.05
CA ARG A 186 18.96 -6.68 -14.11
C ARG A 186 18.19 -6.28 -12.85
N LEU A 187 17.05 -5.61 -13.02
CA LEU A 187 16.24 -5.10 -11.89
C LEU A 187 15.61 -6.23 -11.06
N VAL A 188 15.15 -7.29 -11.71
CA VAL A 188 14.65 -8.49 -11.02
C VAL A 188 15.73 -9.10 -10.13
N ASN A 189 16.96 -9.28 -10.66
CA ASN A 189 18.07 -9.83 -9.89
C ASN A 189 18.44 -8.93 -8.70
N GLU A 190 18.39 -7.61 -8.86
CA GLU A 190 18.63 -6.67 -7.76
C GLU A 190 17.52 -6.72 -6.72
N ALA A 191 16.25 -6.77 -7.13
CA ALA A 191 15.11 -6.92 -6.24
C ALA A 191 15.17 -8.24 -5.46
N ASP A 192 15.47 -9.36 -6.12
CA ASP A 192 15.61 -10.67 -5.49
C ASP A 192 16.74 -10.68 -4.44
N ARG A 193 17.86 -9.98 -4.68
CA ARG A 193 18.94 -9.80 -3.68
C ARG A 193 18.49 -9.02 -2.45
N ILE A 194 17.65 -8.00 -2.63
CA ILE A 194 17.07 -7.25 -1.50
C ILE A 194 16.11 -8.16 -0.73
N ALA A 195 15.21 -8.84 -1.44
CA ALA A 195 14.20 -9.71 -0.85
C ALA A 195 14.79 -10.91 -0.08
N SER A 196 15.95 -11.42 -0.50
CA SER A 196 16.64 -12.53 0.18
C SER A 196 17.06 -12.20 1.63
N LYS A 197 17.18 -10.91 1.97
CA LYS A 197 17.57 -10.42 3.30
C LYS A 197 16.38 -10.04 4.18
N TRP A 198 15.14 -10.21 3.72
CA TRP A 198 13.97 -9.80 4.46
C TRP A 198 13.67 -10.70 5.66
N ASN A 199 13.32 -10.07 6.76
CA ASN A 199 12.60 -10.73 7.86
C ASN A 199 11.09 -10.86 7.53
N ALA A 200 10.31 -11.52 8.40
CA ALA A 200 8.88 -11.73 8.19
C ALA A 200 8.11 -10.41 8.01
N LEU A 201 8.36 -9.42 8.87
CA LEU A 201 7.68 -8.12 8.81
C LEU A 201 7.96 -7.38 7.48
N THR A 202 9.22 -7.33 7.07
CA THR A 202 9.59 -6.67 5.79
C THR A 202 8.98 -7.39 4.59
N ARG A 203 8.88 -8.72 4.65
CA ARG A 203 8.22 -9.52 3.62
C ARG A 203 6.74 -9.19 3.52
N ASP A 204 6.04 -9.09 4.66
CA ASP A 204 4.61 -8.75 4.69
C ASP A 204 4.35 -7.33 4.15
N LEU A 205 5.17 -6.36 4.53
CA LEU A 205 5.08 -4.97 4.04
C LEU A 205 5.25 -4.88 2.51
N ASN A 206 6.14 -5.65 1.94
CA ASN A 206 6.41 -5.63 0.49
C ASN A 206 5.59 -6.67 -0.30
N ALA A 207 4.75 -7.47 0.35
CA ALA A 207 3.99 -8.54 -0.29
C ALA A 207 3.12 -8.08 -1.48
N PRO A 208 2.45 -6.90 -1.45
CA PRO A 208 1.66 -6.44 -2.59
C PRO A 208 2.50 -6.23 -3.85
N VAL A 209 3.63 -5.56 -3.74
CA VAL A 209 4.54 -5.30 -4.87
C VAL A 209 5.22 -6.59 -5.33
N ALA A 210 5.66 -7.44 -4.40
CA ALA A 210 6.28 -8.73 -4.69
C ALA A 210 5.34 -9.66 -5.49
N ARG A 211 4.05 -9.70 -5.13
CA ARG A 211 3.04 -10.46 -5.89
C ARG A 211 2.85 -9.93 -7.30
N ARG A 212 2.84 -8.60 -7.49
CA ARG A 212 2.73 -7.98 -8.82
C ARG A 212 3.95 -8.29 -9.69
N LEU A 213 5.16 -8.21 -9.12
CA LEU A 213 6.38 -8.59 -9.83
C LEU A 213 6.38 -10.06 -10.23
N ALA A 214 5.97 -10.96 -9.33
CA ALA A 214 5.86 -12.38 -9.62
C ALA A 214 4.85 -12.68 -10.75
N ALA A 215 3.70 -11.98 -10.74
CA ALA A 215 2.69 -12.09 -11.81
C ALA A 215 3.24 -11.61 -13.16
N ALA A 216 3.93 -10.46 -13.19
CA ALA A 216 4.55 -9.93 -14.41
C ALA A 216 5.61 -10.90 -14.98
N ARG A 217 6.44 -11.50 -14.12
CA ARG A 217 7.42 -12.52 -14.51
C ARG A 217 6.76 -13.78 -15.09
N ALA A 218 5.62 -14.20 -14.52
CA ALA A 218 4.88 -15.37 -15.02
C ALA A 218 4.26 -15.09 -16.40
N ILE A 219 3.77 -13.88 -16.64
CA ILE A 219 3.24 -13.48 -17.95
C ILE A 219 4.35 -13.44 -18.99
N ALA A 220 5.48 -12.81 -18.69
CA ALA A 220 6.60 -12.68 -19.61
C ALA A 220 7.28 -14.02 -19.99
N LYS A 221 7.10 -15.06 -19.17
CA LYS A 221 7.62 -16.42 -19.44
C LYS A 221 6.70 -17.28 -20.32
N ARG A 222 5.48 -16.86 -20.58
CA ARG A 222 4.56 -17.61 -21.44
C ARG A 222 5.01 -17.40 -22.89
N PRO A 223 5.36 -18.49 -23.64
CA PRO A 223 5.58 -18.37 -25.06
C PRO A 223 4.28 -17.91 -25.71
N GLY A 224 4.36 -16.87 -26.54
CA GLY A 224 3.24 -16.39 -27.36
C GLY A 224 2.80 -17.43 -28.40
#